data_6b6a3595da6e815c3559bd2dd52db42a
#
_entry.id   6b6a3595da6e815c3559bd2dd52db42a
#
_cell.length_a   1.000
_cell.length_b   1.000
_cell.length_c   1.000
_cell.angle_alpha   90.00
_cell.angle_beta   90.00
_cell.angle_gamma   90.00
#
_symmetry.space_group_name_H-M   'P 1'
#
loop_
_entity.id
_entity.type
_entity.pdbx_description
1 polymer ?
#
loop_
_entity_poly.entity_id
_entity_poly.type
_entity_poly.pdbx_seq_one_letter_code
_entity_poly.pdbx_strand_id
1 'polypeptide(L)'
;MLERLFHIDLFANPEALFLLLLIPGFLFWYYRYFQKQRLVIRLSYDPTKLKKPAFSMNILRVLPRGLQLFSLALMIVAVARPQSAEEVQTRTAEGIDIMLLLDTSSSMENSDFFPNRLEVAKETAVSFVSDRPDDQIGVVLFAENASAYAPLTLDHDLLQTMISEVKGGIIRRQGTAIGSAIAVGINRLRESETPSKIMILLTDGANNRGQIDPITASKLAKEFDIRIYCIGVGSSKVVDKGTELDESSLREIAYQTGGAYFRAQQAERLAEVFAEISQLEKRPIQATTFRKTEDKYPIFLQIAMVLLGISFLMMLTFIYNPLEQ
;
A
#
# COMPACT_ATOMS: atom_id res chain seq x y z
N MET A 1 -26.55 -1.26 -10.74
CA MET A 1 -26.52 -1.40 -9.26
C MET A 1 -26.92 -2.82 -8.82
N LEU A 2 -28.00 -3.42 -9.38
CA LEU A 2 -28.44 -4.78 -9.05
C LEU A 2 -27.44 -5.88 -9.49
N GLU A 3 -26.76 -5.71 -10.61
CA GLU A 3 -25.76 -6.70 -11.09
C GLU A 3 -24.58 -6.87 -10.11
N ARG A 4 -24.14 -5.80 -9.43
CA ARG A 4 -23.06 -5.89 -8.41
C ARG A 4 -23.49 -6.61 -7.13
N LEU A 5 -24.80 -6.65 -6.84
CA LEU A 5 -25.32 -7.31 -5.62
C LEU A 5 -25.30 -8.84 -5.76
N PHE A 6 -25.41 -9.37 -6.98
CA PHE A 6 -25.49 -10.82 -7.25
C PHE A 6 -24.24 -11.38 -7.95
N HIS A 7 -23.18 -10.55 -8.10
CA HIS A 7 -21.92 -11.03 -8.65
C HIS A 7 -21.23 -11.93 -7.61
N ILE A 8 -21.11 -13.20 -7.92
CA ILE A 8 -20.50 -14.23 -7.07
C ILE A 8 -19.31 -14.79 -7.82
N ASP A 9 -18.11 -14.63 -7.25
CA ASP A 9 -16.88 -15.16 -7.85
C ASP A 9 -16.46 -16.48 -7.20
N LEU A 10 -16.71 -16.59 -5.89
CA LEU A 10 -16.26 -17.71 -5.06
C LEU A 10 -17.27 -18.05 -3.98
N PHE A 11 -17.22 -19.27 -3.50
CA PHE A 11 -17.91 -19.70 -2.28
C PHE A 11 -16.87 -20.03 -1.22
N ALA A 12 -17.03 -19.49 -0.01
CA ALA A 12 -16.12 -19.79 1.11
C ALA A 12 -16.25 -21.24 1.57
N ASN A 13 -17.51 -21.76 1.55
CA ASN A 13 -17.83 -23.12 1.96
C ASN A 13 -18.62 -23.86 0.86
N PRO A 14 -18.00 -24.27 -0.26
CA PRO A 14 -18.71 -24.91 -1.38
C PRO A 14 -19.34 -26.24 -0.97
N GLU A 15 -18.81 -26.89 0.07
CA GLU A 15 -19.36 -28.14 0.60
C GLU A 15 -20.79 -28.00 1.10
N ALA A 16 -21.18 -26.81 1.59
CA ALA A 16 -22.54 -26.55 2.04
C ALA A 16 -23.58 -26.70 0.91
N LEU A 17 -23.18 -26.55 -0.35
CA LEU A 17 -24.07 -26.74 -1.50
C LEU A 17 -24.53 -28.19 -1.66
N PHE A 18 -23.79 -29.18 -1.14
CA PHE A 18 -24.24 -30.58 -1.12
C PHE A 18 -25.53 -30.77 -0.30
N LEU A 19 -25.82 -29.88 0.67
CA LEU A 19 -27.08 -29.90 1.40
C LEU A 19 -28.32 -29.68 0.50
N LEU A 20 -28.12 -29.01 -0.66
CA LEU A 20 -29.22 -28.88 -1.64
C LEU A 20 -29.70 -30.23 -2.16
N LEU A 21 -28.82 -31.24 -2.24
CA LEU A 21 -29.19 -32.60 -2.66
C LEU A 21 -30.11 -33.33 -1.65
N LEU A 22 -30.13 -32.87 -0.38
CA LEU A 22 -31.04 -33.44 0.62
C LEU A 22 -32.47 -32.99 0.43
N ILE A 23 -32.73 -31.84 -0.23
CA ILE A 23 -34.08 -31.32 -0.47
C ILE A 23 -34.92 -32.28 -1.34
N PRO A 24 -34.49 -32.71 -2.55
CA PRO A 24 -35.24 -33.66 -3.33
C PRO A 24 -35.34 -35.04 -2.65
N GLY A 25 -34.31 -35.47 -1.91
CA GLY A 25 -34.36 -36.71 -1.13
C GLY A 25 -35.44 -36.67 -0.03
N PHE A 26 -35.52 -35.55 0.71
CA PHE A 26 -36.51 -35.32 1.74
C PHE A 26 -37.93 -35.23 1.14
N LEU A 27 -38.10 -34.55 -0.01
CA LEU A 27 -39.37 -34.47 -0.75
C LEU A 27 -39.84 -35.84 -1.22
N PHE A 28 -38.93 -36.64 -1.75
CA PHE A 28 -39.27 -38.02 -2.20
C PHE A 28 -39.70 -38.88 -1.02
N TRP A 29 -38.95 -38.85 0.12
CA TRP A 29 -39.28 -39.58 1.33
C TRP A 29 -40.64 -39.12 1.90
N TYR A 30 -40.86 -37.77 2.02
CA TYR A 30 -42.11 -37.18 2.48
C TYR A 30 -43.31 -37.62 1.63
N TYR A 31 -43.20 -37.54 0.30
CA TYR A 31 -44.23 -37.93 -0.62
C TYR A 31 -44.58 -39.44 -0.46
N ARG A 32 -43.56 -40.29 -0.35
CA ARG A 32 -43.75 -41.74 -0.20
C ARG A 32 -44.34 -42.13 1.17
N TYR A 33 -43.94 -41.43 2.21
CA TYR A 33 -44.43 -41.71 3.56
C TYR A 33 -45.86 -41.23 3.76
N PHE A 34 -46.18 -39.98 3.39
CA PHE A 34 -47.52 -39.42 3.56
C PHE A 34 -48.58 -39.98 2.62
N GLN A 35 -48.23 -40.48 1.43
CA GLN A 35 -49.19 -41.22 0.59
C GLN A 35 -49.73 -42.49 1.27
N LYS A 36 -48.90 -43.14 2.11
CA LYS A 36 -49.31 -44.32 2.85
C LYS A 36 -50.23 -44.05 4.02
N GLN A 37 -50.31 -42.83 4.52
CA GLN A 37 -51.07 -42.45 5.69
C GLN A 37 -52.32 -41.62 5.41
N ARG A 38 -52.80 -41.59 4.16
CA ARG A 38 -54.09 -40.93 3.87
C ARG A 38 -55.19 -41.74 4.52
N LEU A 39 -55.65 -41.26 5.69
CA LEU A 39 -56.92 -41.70 6.28
C LEU A 39 -58.04 -41.39 5.31
N VAL A 40 -58.58 -42.40 4.65
CA VAL A 40 -59.77 -42.28 3.81
C VAL A 40 -60.96 -42.32 4.76
N ILE A 41 -61.42 -41.16 5.20
CA ILE A 41 -62.70 -41.04 5.89
C ILE A 41 -63.75 -41.20 4.79
N ARG A 42 -64.40 -42.36 4.73
CA ARG A 42 -65.58 -42.61 3.88
C ARG A 42 -66.77 -41.89 4.49
N LEU A 43 -66.97 -40.63 4.12
CA LEU A 43 -68.22 -39.92 4.41
C LEU A 43 -69.18 -40.33 3.31
N SER A 44 -70.40 -40.81 3.75
CA SER A 44 -71.47 -41.11 2.84
C SER A 44 -72.11 -39.77 2.42
N TYR A 45 -71.50 -39.12 1.40
CA TYR A 45 -71.91 -37.83 0.88
C TYR A 45 -72.16 -37.96 -0.64
N ASP A 46 -73.19 -37.30 -1.12
CA ASP A 46 -73.54 -37.30 -2.55
C ASP A 46 -72.52 -36.51 -3.37
N PRO A 47 -71.75 -37.17 -4.30
CA PRO A 47 -70.66 -36.53 -5.03
C PRO A 47 -71.14 -35.49 -6.05
N THR A 48 -72.41 -35.38 -6.33
CA THR A 48 -72.93 -34.42 -7.31
C THR A 48 -72.99 -32.99 -6.82
N LYS A 49 -72.87 -32.77 -5.51
CA LYS A 49 -72.88 -31.41 -4.87
C LYS A 49 -71.52 -30.83 -4.64
N LEU A 50 -70.48 -31.57 -4.85
CA LEU A 50 -69.11 -31.06 -4.73
C LEU A 50 -68.70 -30.27 -5.97
N LYS A 51 -68.71 -28.94 -5.88
CA LYS A 51 -68.01 -28.09 -6.86
C LYS A 51 -66.53 -28.46 -6.84
N LYS A 52 -65.98 -28.89 -7.98
CA LYS A 52 -64.53 -29.09 -8.13
C LYS A 52 -63.84 -27.80 -7.72
N PRO A 53 -62.86 -27.88 -6.80
CA PRO A 53 -62.14 -26.65 -6.41
C PRO A 53 -61.57 -25.99 -7.65
N ALA A 54 -61.76 -24.68 -7.78
CA ALA A 54 -61.23 -23.91 -8.90
C ALA A 54 -59.72 -24.11 -8.93
N PHE A 55 -59.15 -24.14 -10.15
CA PHE A 55 -57.69 -24.33 -10.36
C PHE A 55 -56.83 -23.40 -9.48
N SER A 56 -57.32 -22.19 -9.21
CA SER A 56 -56.69 -21.22 -8.33
C SER A 56 -56.54 -21.69 -6.86
N MET A 57 -57.48 -22.47 -6.32
CA MET A 57 -57.40 -22.95 -4.92
C MET A 57 -56.33 -24.04 -4.73
N ASN A 58 -56.01 -24.82 -5.75
CA ASN A 58 -54.93 -25.79 -5.68
C ASN A 58 -53.56 -25.13 -5.69
N ILE A 59 -53.36 -24.06 -6.45
CA ILE A 59 -52.14 -23.27 -6.47
C ILE A 59 -51.88 -22.60 -5.11
N LEU A 60 -52.93 -22.00 -4.51
CA LEU A 60 -52.84 -21.37 -3.22
C LEU A 60 -52.46 -22.32 -2.07
N ARG A 61 -52.80 -23.61 -2.17
CA ARG A 61 -52.38 -24.65 -1.21
C ARG A 61 -50.93 -25.14 -1.37
N VAL A 62 -50.42 -25.12 -2.59
CA VAL A 62 -49.06 -25.59 -2.90
C VAL A 62 -48.02 -24.47 -2.78
N LEU A 63 -48.43 -23.24 -3.05
CA LEU A 63 -47.54 -22.06 -3.07
C LEU A 63 -46.78 -21.83 -1.75
N PRO A 64 -47.39 -21.87 -0.52
CA PRO A 64 -46.66 -21.68 0.71
C PRO A 64 -45.55 -22.70 0.93
N ARG A 65 -45.83 -23.97 0.58
CA ARG A 65 -44.84 -25.05 0.69
C ARG A 65 -43.66 -24.86 -0.29
N GLY A 66 -43.99 -24.43 -1.52
CA GLY A 66 -42.96 -24.07 -2.51
C GLY A 66 -42.04 -22.92 -2.03
N LEU A 67 -42.66 -21.89 -1.44
CA LEU A 67 -41.91 -20.76 -0.84
C LEU A 67 -40.99 -21.20 0.32
N GLN A 68 -41.45 -22.13 1.18
CA GLN A 68 -40.61 -22.67 2.27
C GLN A 68 -39.40 -23.42 1.73
N LEU A 69 -39.59 -24.28 0.73
CA LEU A 69 -38.49 -25.02 0.12
C LEU A 69 -37.49 -24.10 -0.59
N PHE A 70 -37.99 -23.06 -1.25
CA PHE A 70 -37.14 -22.07 -1.92
C PHE A 70 -36.38 -21.23 -0.89
N SER A 71 -37.04 -20.83 0.21
CA SER A 71 -36.39 -20.17 1.33
C SER A 71 -35.28 -21.03 1.95
N LEU A 72 -35.54 -22.33 2.16
CA LEU A 72 -34.53 -23.28 2.66
C LEU A 72 -33.34 -23.41 1.70
N ALA A 73 -33.59 -23.45 0.39
CA ALA A 73 -32.51 -23.46 -0.61
C ALA A 73 -31.65 -22.19 -0.54
N LEU A 74 -32.27 -21.01 -0.41
CA LEU A 74 -31.56 -19.74 -0.23
C LEU A 74 -30.76 -19.69 1.08
N MET A 75 -31.28 -20.27 2.16
CA MET A 75 -30.53 -20.40 3.41
C MET A 75 -29.28 -21.28 3.24
N ILE A 76 -29.38 -22.38 2.50
CA ILE A 76 -28.23 -23.25 2.20
C ILE A 76 -27.19 -22.47 1.37
N VAL A 77 -27.63 -21.69 0.37
CA VAL A 77 -26.74 -20.82 -0.40
C VAL A 77 -26.08 -19.78 0.50
N ALA A 78 -26.82 -19.20 1.46
CA ALA A 78 -26.24 -18.25 2.42
C ALA A 78 -25.16 -18.91 3.31
N VAL A 79 -25.37 -20.18 3.73
CA VAL A 79 -24.36 -20.95 4.49
C VAL A 79 -23.12 -21.26 3.66
N ALA A 80 -23.26 -21.44 2.33
CA ALA A 80 -22.14 -21.59 1.42
C ALA A 80 -21.26 -20.32 1.31
N ARG A 81 -21.74 -19.17 1.87
CA ARG A 81 -21.05 -17.88 1.91
C ARG A 81 -20.56 -17.43 0.54
N PRO A 82 -21.47 -17.05 -0.37
CA PRO A 82 -21.07 -16.44 -1.63
C PRO A 82 -20.29 -15.16 -1.41
N GLN A 83 -19.14 -15.01 -2.08
CA GLN A 83 -18.23 -13.90 -1.97
C GLN A 83 -17.97 -13.26 -3.32
N SER A 84 -17.86 -11.94 -3.35
CA SER A 84 -17.26 -11.24 -4.49
C SER A 84 -15.79 -10.93 -4.15
N ALA A 85 -14.88 -11.22 -5.08
CA ALA A 85 -13.47 -10.92 -4.97
C ALA A 85 -13.17 -9.63 -5.75
N GLU A 86 -12.81 -8.56 -5.06
CA GLU A 86 -12.30 -7.35 -5.67
C GLU A 86 -10.78 -7.39 -5.58
N GLU A 87 -10.11 -7.46 -6.74
CA GLU A 87 -8.66 -7.37 -6.78
C GLU A 87 -8.25 -5.92 -6.55
N VAL A 88 -7.92 -5.59 -5.31
CA VAL A 88 -7.31 -4.31 -4.99
C VAL A 88 -5.80 -4.45 -5.19
N GLN A 89 -5.29 -3.89 -6.28
CA GLN A 89 -3.87 -3.71 -6.48
C GLN A 89 -3.40 -2.61 -5.54
N THR A 90 -2.93 -2.97 -4.37
CA THR A 90 -2.20 -2.03 -3.52
C THR A 90 -0.77 -2.00 -4.04
N ARG A 91 -0.40 -0.91 -4.66
CA ARG A 91 1.00 -0.62 -4.97
C ARG A 91 1.66 -0.29 -3.64
N THR A 92 2.25 -1.26 -3.00
CA THR A 92 3.17 -0.99 -1.90
C THR A 92 4.47 -0.56 -2.57
N ALA A 93 4.62 0.73 -2.82
CA ALA A 93 5.93 1.29 -3.09
C ALA A 93 6.70 1.17 -1.77
N GLU A 94 7.62 0.22 -1.66
CA GLU A 94 8.60 0.25 -0.58
C GLU A 94 9.56 1.39 -0.92
N GLY A 95 9.34 2.56 -0.31
CA GLY A 95 10.24 3.69 -0.40
C GLY A 95 11.63 3.34 0.11
N ILE A 96 12.62 4.14 -0.24
CA ILE A 96 13.99 4.05 0.29
C ILE A 96 14.24 5.20 1.26
N ASP A 97 15.18 5.00 2.17
CA ASP A 97 15.60 6.06 3.09
C ASP A 97 16.83 6.77 2.56
N ILE A 98 16.71 8.07 2.41
CA ILE A 98 17.71 8.92 1.80
C ILE A 98 18.17 9.97 2.80
N MET A 99 19.48 10.06 3.05
CA MET A 99 20.07 11.15 3.84
C MET A 99 20.90 12.04 2.92
N LEU A 100 20.45 13.28 2.74
CA LEU A 100 21.20 14.32 2.02
C LEU A 100 22.21 14.96 2.96
N LEU A 101 23.50 14.89 2.62
CA LEU A 101 24.59 15.53 3.34
C LEU A 101 25.04 16.74 2.53
N LEU A 102 24.64 17.94 2.97
CA LEU A 102 24.90 19.20 2.25
C LEU A 102 26.04 19.95 2.92
N ASP A 103 27.08 20.22 2.16
CA ASP A 103 28.18 21.07 2.55
C ASP A 103 27.74 22.55 2.60
N THR A 104 27.96 23.20 3.72
CA THR A 104 27.66 24.63 3.93
C THR A 104 28.92 25.43 4.23
N SER A 105 30.10 24.89 3.90
CA SER A 105 31.40 25.56 4.05
C SER A 105 31.47 26.80 3.17
N SER A 106 32.44 27.68 3.46
CA SER A 106 32.60 28.96 2.75
C SER A 106 32.90 28.81 1.27
N SER A 107 33.51 27.70 0.85
CA SER A 107 33.77 27.39 -0.58
C SER A 107 32.48 27.19 -1.38
N MET A 108 31.38 26.72 -0.75
CA MET A 108 30.07 26.58 -1.38
C MET A 108 29.41 27.93 -1.72
N GLU A 109 29.94 29.05 -1.22
CA GLU A 109 29.48 30.41 -1.58
C GLU A 109 30.14 30.91 -2.87
N ASN A 110 31.07 30.16 -3.48
CA ASN A 110 31.69 30.54 -4.75
C ASN A 110 30.64 30.63 -5.86
N SER A 111 30.80 31.66 -6.71
CA SER A 111 29.84 32.00 -7.79
C SER A 111 30.26 31.47 -9.17
N ASP A 112 31.04 30.40 -9.22
CA ASP A 112 31.30 29.65 -10.46
C ASP A 112 30.07 28.88 -10.95
N PHE A 113 29.10 28.67 -10.05
CA PHE A 113 27.70 28.33 -10.33
C PHE A 113 26.84 29.56 -10.05
N PHE A 114 25.88 29.87 -10.90
CA PHE A 114 25.01 31.04 -10.67
C PHE A 114 23.76 30.62 -9.89
N PRO A 115 23.39 31.26 -8.75
CA PRO A 115 24.09 32.37 -8.11
C PRO A 115 25.33 31.96 -7.31
N ASN A 116 25.36 30.78 -6.70
CA ASN A 116 26.51 30.13 -6.05
C ASN A 116 26.28 28.61 -5.95
N ARG A 117 27.32 27.86 -5.54
CA ARG A 117 27.23 26.37 -5.48
C ARG A 117 26.16 25.91 -4.49
N LEU A 118 26.03 26.58 -3.31
CA LEU A 118 25.05 26.22 -2.29
C LEU A 118 23.62 26.39 -2.78
N GLU A 119 23.30 27.51 -3.42
CA GLU A 119 21.96 27.77 -3.93
C GLU A 119 21.57 26.74 -5.01
N VAL A 120 22.47 26.43 -5.95
CA VAL A 120 22.24 25.39 -6.96
C VAL A 120 22.06 24.01 -6.33
N ALA A 121 22.84 23.67 -5.30
CA ALA A 121 22.69 22.42 -4.57
C ALA A 121 21.33 22.33 -3.85
N LYS A 122 20.85 23.43 -3.27
CA LYS A 122 19.53 23.53 -2.62
C LYS A 122 18.40 23.35 -3.62
N GLU A 123 18.42 24.10 -4.73
CA GLU A 123 17.41 24.00 -5.79
C GLU A 123 17.32 22.59 -6.35
N THR A 124 18.47 21.95 -6.59
CA THR A 124 18.53 20.58 -7.09
C THR A 124 18.01 19.58 -6.05
N ALA A 125 18.37 19.78 -4.76
CA ALA A 125 17.87 18.93 -3.69
C ALA A 125 16.35 19.06 -3.51
N VAL A 126 15.78 20.27 -3.61
CA VAL A 126 14.33 20.52 -3.56
C VAL A 126 13.63 19.80 -4.71
N SER A 127 14.15 19.92 -5.94
CA SER A 127 13.60 19.20 -7.10
C SER A 127 13.67 17.67 -6.91
N PHE A 128 14.79 17.18 -6.40
CA PHE A 128 14.97 15.75 -6.13
C PHE A 128 13.97 15.21 -5.09
N VAL A 129 13.69 15.99 -4.04
CA VAL A 129 12.68 15.65 -3.03
C VAL A 129 11.28 15.59 -3.65
N SER A 130 10.93 16.57 -4.51
CA SER A 130 9.63 16.61 -5.20
C SER A 130 9.35 15.36 -6.03
N ASP A 131 10.38 14.78 -6.66
CA ASP A 131 10.25 13.64 -7.58
C ASP A 131 10.12 12.28 -6.86
N ARG A 132 10.10 12.28 -5.51
CA ARG A 132 10.19 11.07 -4.68
C ARG A 132 9.13 10.98 -3.58
N PRO A 133 7.84 10.91 -3.93
CA PRO A 133 6.73 10.99 -2.96
C PRO A 133 6.69 9.83 -1.95
N ASP A 134 7.32 8.71 -2.27
CA ASP A 134 7.24 7.49 -1.45
C ASP A 134 8.50 7.28 -0.58
N ASP A 135 9.58 8.08 -0.78
CA ASP A 135 10.86 7.92 -0.09
C ASP A 135 10.92 8.79 1.18
N GLN A 136 11.51 8.26 2.26
CA GLN A 136 11.82 9.08 3.44
C GLN A 136 13.14 9.80 3.22
N ILE A 137 13.12 11.12 3.34
CA ILE A 137 14.30 11.95 3.09
C ILE A 137 14.63 12.78 4.33
N GLY A 138 15.90 12.80 4.73
CA GLY A 138 16.42 13.63 5.79
C GLY A 138 17.61 14.46 5.32
N VAL A 139 18.03 15.45 6.11
CA VAL A 139 19.12 16.37 5.78
C VAL A 139 20.09 16.50 6.93
N VAL A 140 21.37 16.35 6.61
CA VAL A 140 22.52 16.72 7.46
C VAL A 140 23.23 17.89 6.83
N LEU A 141 23.44 18.96 7.57
CA LEU A 141 24.30 20.06 7.15
C LEU A 141 25.68 19.90 7.82
N PHE A 142 26.74 20.22 7.06
CA PHE A 142 28.08 20.16 7.58
C PHE A 142 28.98 21.26 7.02
N ALA A 143 29.96 21.62 7.81
CA ALA A 143 31.10 22.47 7.50
C ALA A 143 32.27 22.04 8.41
N GLU A 144 32.73 22.84 9.35
CA GLU A 144 33.68 22.44 10.40
C GLU A 144 33.15 21.30 11.28
N ASN A 145 31.85 21.29 11.53
CA ASN A 145 31.10 20.26 12.25
C ASN A 145 29.90 19.76 11.40
N ALA A 146 29.33 18.66 11.81
CA ALA A 146 28.11 18.11 11.17
C ALA A 146 26.95 18.10 12.17
N SER A 147 25.74 18.42 11.70
CA SER A 147 24.52 18.41 12.48
C SER A 147 23.35 17.87 11.65
N ALA A 148 22.51 17.03 12.25
CA ALA A 148 21.25 16.67 11.64
C ALA A 148 20.33 17.90 11.62
N TYR A 149 19.91 18.31 10.43
CA TYR A 149 19.07 19.47 10.20
C TYR A 149 17.60 19.08 10.09
N ALA A 150 17.30 18.05 9.28
CA ALA A 150 15.99 17.46 9.20
C ALA A 150 16.07 15.94 9.44
N PRO A 151 15.17 15.35 10.25
CA PRO A 151 15.07 13.89 10.38
C PRO A 151 14.53 13.28 9.09
N LEU A 152 14.57 11.94 8.97
CA LEU A 152 13.88 11.23 7.92
C LEU A 152 12.36 11.50 8.01
N THR A 153 11.78 11.97 6.91
CA THR A 153 10.36 12.34 6.84
C THR A 153 9.77 12.08 5.46
N LEU A 154 8.47 11.82 5.43
CA LEU A 154 7.64 11.81 4.22
C LEU A 154 6.96 13.17 3.97
N ASP A 155 7.10 14.12 4.91
CA ASP A 155 6.58 15.48 4.74
C ASP A 155 7.55 16.28 3.87
N HIS A 156 7.41 16.10 2.57
CA HIS A 156 8.28 16.71 1.57
C HIS A 156 8.07 18.21 1.45
N ASP A 157 6.87 18.73 1.71
CA ASP A 157 6.59 20.17 1.66
C ASP A 157 7.36 20.91 2.75
N LEU A 158 7.33 20.37 3.97
CA LEU A 158 8.13 20.89 5.07
C LEU A 158 9.63 20.78 4.77
N LEU A 159 10.08 19.62 4.27
CA LEU A 159 11.49 19.38 3.98
C LEU A 159 12.03 20.33 2.90
N GLN A 160 11.28 20.58 1.82
CA GLN A 160 11.64 21.53 0.77
C GLN A 160 11.76 22.96 1.33
N THR A 161 10.82 23.36 2.20
CA THR A 161 10.89 24.66 2.90
C THR A 161 12.16 24.75 3.73
N MET A 162 12.46 23.72 4.53
CA MET A 162 13.68 23.69 5.36
C MET A 162 14.94 23.77 4.50
N ILE A 163 15.04 23.01 3.40
CA ILE A 163 16.21 23.06 2.49
C ILE A 163 16.35 24.45 1.88
N SER A 164 15.25 25.06 1.44
CA SER A 164 15.26 26.41 0.82
C SER A 164 15.76 27.50 1.79
N GLU A 165 15.47 27.35 3.08
CA GLU A 165 15.89 28.30 4.13
C GLU A 165 17.34 28.13 4.57
N VAL A 166 18.04 27.08 4.13
CA VAL A 166 19.46 26.88 4.48
C VAL A 166 20.28 28.07 3.98
N LYS A 167 21.00 28.69 4.89
CA LYS A 167 21.93 29.82 4.58
C LYS A 167 23.35 29.38 4.84
N GLY A 168 24.27 29.88 4.03
CA GLY A 168 25.69 29.74 4.31
C GLY A 168 26.02 30.26 5.70
N GLY A 169 26.83 29.49 6.47
CA GLY A 169 27.27 29.88 7.81
C GLY A 169 26.33 29.57 8.97
N ILE A 170 25.26 28.78 8.76
CA ILE A 170 24.48 28.18 9.86
C ILE A 170 25.39 27.35 10.77
N ILE A 171 26.35 26.62 10.18
CA ILE A 171 27.42 25.95 10.90
C ILE A 171 28.70 26.80 10.73
N ARG A 172 29.59 26.76 11.72
CA ARG A 172 30.87 27.46 11.58
C ARG A 172 31.54 27.13 10.25
N ARG A 173 32.03 28.15 9.54
CA ARG A 173 32.39 28.09 8.13
C ARG A 173 33.79 27.55 7.83
N GLN A 174 34.68 27.44 8.84
CA GLN A 174 36.09 27.13 8.59
C GLN A 174 36.30 25.60 8.51
N GLY A 175 36.29 25.09 7.26
CA GLY A 175 36.68 23.72 6.94
C GLY A 175 35.50 22.82 6.65
N THR A 176 35.82 21.57 6.32
CA THR A 176 34.89 20.56 5.80
C THR A 176 35.12 19.24 6.52
N ALA A 177 34.12 18.78 7.31
CA ALA A 177 34.20 17.60 8.16
C ALA A 177 33.35 16.44 7.56
N ILE A 178 33.79 15.89 6.44
CA ILE A 178 33.08 14.84 5.69
C ILE A 178 32.83 13.60 6.54
N GLY A 179 33.87 13.12 7.25
CA GLY A 179 33.73 11.90 8.09
C GLY A 179 32.71 12.08 9.20
N SER A 180 32.63 13.28 9.80
CA SER A 180 31.62 13.60 10.82
C SER A 180 30.21 13.65 10.20
N ALA A 181 30.07 14.19 8.99
CA ALA A 181 28.79 14.20 8.28
C ALA A 181 28.27 12.80 8.00
N ILE A 182 29.15 11.92 7.50
CA ILE A 182 28.80 10.50 7.28
C ILE A 182 28.40 9.85 8.61
N ALA A 183 29.13 10.07 9.70
CA ALA A 183 28.79 9.49 11.01
C ALA A 183 27.42 9.94 11.53
N VAL A 184 27.08 11.23 11.37
CA VAL A 184 25.75 11.75 11.72
C VAL A 184 24.67 11.11 10.84
N GLY A 185 24.92 10.96 9.54
CA GLY A 185 24.01 10.28 8.61
C GLY A 185 23.79 8.81 8.98
N ILE A 186 24.86 8.07 9.31
CA ILE A 186 24.76 6.69 9.79
C ILE A 186 23.86 6.63 11.03
N ASN A 187 24.06 7.51 11.99
CA ASN A 187 23.30 7.52 13.24
C ASN A 187 21.79 7.73 12.99
N ARG A 188 21.39 8.39 11.91
CA ARG A 188 19.99 8.59 11.51
C ARG A 188 19.43 7.43 10.71
N LEU A 189 20.23 6.81 9.84
CA LEU A 189 19.79 5.70 8.99
C LEU A 189 19.85 4.33 9.68
N ARG A 190 20.69 4.15 10.70
CA ARG A 190 20.85 2.83 11.35
C ARG A 190 19.60 2.30 12.03
N GLU A 191 18.71 3.22 12.48
CA GLU A 191 17.45 2.87 13.16
C GLU A 191 16.31 2.59 12.18
N SER A 192 16.54 2.84 10.89
CA SER A 192 15.56 2.56 9.84
C SER A 192 15.49 1.06 9.56
N GLU A 193 14.25 0.56 9.38
CA GLU A 193 13.97 -0.83 8.98
C GLU A 193 13.86 -0.98 7.45
N THR A 194 13.97 0.13 6.70
CA THR A 194 13.86 0.11 5.24
C THR A 194 14.99 -0.72 4.63
N PRO A 195 14.69 -1.57 3.63
CA PRO A 195 15.67 -2.48 3.05
C PRO A 195 16.71 -1.77 2.16
N SER A 196 16.51 -0.49 1.82
CA SER A 196 17.47 0.31 1.06
C SER A 196 17.71 1.64 1.73
N LYS A 197 18.98 1.89 2.08
CA LYS A 197 19.45 3.09 2.75
C LYS A 197 20.55 3.73 1.93
N ILE A 198 20.40 5.01 1.60
CA ILE A 198 21.41 5.72 0.84
C ILE A 198 21.76 7.05 1.49
N MET A 199 22.99 7.48 1.28
CA MET A 199 23.44 8.84 1.54
C MET A 199 23.86 9.50 0.23
N ILE A 200 23.52 10.77 0.06
CA ILE A 200 24.01 11.60 -1.04
C ILE A 200 24.84 12.72 -0.43
N LEU A 201 26.15 12.63 -0.61
CA LEU A 201 27.12 13.60 -0.10
C LEU A 201 27.44 14.62 -1.20
N LEU A 202 27.09 15.88 -0.97
CA LEU A 202 27.45 17.01 -1.82
C LEU A 202 28.52 17.85 -1.12
N THR A 203 29.69 17.97 -1.76
CA THR A 203 30.80 18.77 -1.27
C THR A 203 31.64 19.33 -2.43
N ASP A 204 32.28 20.43 -2.19
CA ASP A 204 33.23 21.04 -3.14
C ASP A 204 34.68 21.03 -2.62
N GLY A 205 34.92 20.45 -1.44
CA GLY A 205 36.20 20.48 -0.77
C GLY A 205 36.75 19.11 -0.33
N ALA A 206 37.99 19.13 0.09
CA ALA A 206 38.62 18.00 0.76
C ALA A 206 38.29 18.00 2.27
N ASN A 207 38.28 16.79 2.86
CA ASN A 207 38.16 16.67 4.32
C ASN A 207 39.37 17.27 5.03
N ASN A 208 39.19 18.40 5.72
CA ASN A 208 40.25 19.08 6.44
C ASN A 208 39.92 19.34 7.91
N ARG A 209 38.76 18.90 8.37
CA ARG A 209 38.24 19.02 9.73
C ARG A 209 37.49 17.77 10.15
N GLY A 210 37.08 17.74 11.42
CA GLY A 210 36.35 16.64 12.02
C GLY A 210 37.22 15.63 12.74
N GLN A 211 36.61 14.88 13.65
CA GLN A 211 37.31 13.89 14.50
C GLN A 211 37.34 12.50 13.87
N ILE A 212 36.52 12.29 12.85
CA ILE A 212 36.34 10.98 12.20
C ILE A 212 36.92 11.06 10.79
N ASP A 213 37.79 10.12 10.46
CA ASP A 213 38.31 9.97 9.12
C ASP A 213 37.20 9.48 8.15
N PRO A 214 37.03 10.10 6.96
CA PRO A 214 35.97 9.76 6.02
C PRO A 214 35.99 8.29 5.55
N ILE A 215 37.17 7.71 5.34
CA ILE A 215 37.30 6.31 4.94
C ILE A 215 36.88 5.38 6.07
N THR A 216 37.18 5.71 7.31
CA THR A 216 36.73 4.97 8.49
C THR A 216 35.20 5.06 8.63
N ALA A 217 34.62 6.25 8.41
CA ALA A 217 33.18 6.46 8.43
C ALA A 217 32.48 5.66 7.30
N SER A 218 33.07 5.60 6.10
CA SER A 218 32.49 4.83 4.98
C SER A 218 32.49 3.33 5.25
N LYS A 219 33.53 2.78 5.89
CA LYS A 219 33.54 1.37 6.33
C LYS A 219 32.41 1.09 7.32
N LEU A 220 32.17 2.01 8.26
CA LEU A 220 31.04 1.89 9.18
C LEU A 220 29.70 1.96 8.46
N ALA A 221 29.55 2.85 7.46
CA ALA A 221 28.34 2.92 6.64
C ALA A 221 28.04 1.59 5.93
N LYS A 222 29.08 0.93 5.42
CA LYS A 222 28.97 -0.39 4.78
C LYS A 222 28.43 -1.47 5.73
N GLU A 223 28.87 -1.48 7.00
CA GLU A 223 28.38 -2.44 8.01
C GLU A 223 26.87 -2.28 8.30
N PHE A 224 26.30 -1.11 8.02
CA PHE A 224 24.87 -0.83 8.14
C PHE A 224 24.11 -0.91 6.79
N ASP A 225 24.74 -1.47 5.75
CA ASP A 225 24.19 -1.55 4.39
C ASP A 225 23.79 -0.20 3.79
N ILE A 226 24.50 0.86 4.16
CA ILE A 226 24.26 2.22 3.67
C ILE A 226 25.20 2.50 2.49
N ARG A 227 24.60 2.79 1.31
CA ARG A 227 25.36 3.19 0.11
C ARG A 227 25.56 4.70 0.11
N ILE A 228 26.77 5.14 -0.24
CA ILE A 228 27.12 6.58 -0.28
C ILE A 228 27.39 6.97 -1.74
N TYR A 229 26.56 7.88 -2.25
CA TYR A 229 26.78 8.56 -3.51
C TYR A 229 27.50 9.89 -3.24
N CYS A 230 28.68 10.06 -3.82
CA CYS A 230 29.48 11.25 -3.62
C CYS A 230 29.39 12.15 -4.84
N ILE A 231 29.02 13.41 -4.66
CA ILE A 231 28.93 14.43 -5.71
C ILE A 231 29.92 15.54 -5.40
N GLY A 232 30.97 15.61 -6.21
CA GLY A 232 31.94 16.71 -6.17
C GLY A 232 31.42 17.89 -6.99
N VAL A 233 31.18 19.04 -6.34
CA VAL A 233 30.65 20.25 -6.99
C VAL A 233 31.77 21.25 -7.23
N GLY A 234 31.82 21.84 -8.42
CA GLY A 234 32.74 22.95 -8.74
C GLY A 234 33.43 22.84 -10.10
N SER A 235 33.73 24.00 -10.69
CA SER A 235 34.40 24.11 -11.97
C SER A 235 35.90 23.81 -11.85
N SER A 236 36.46 23.09 -12.82
CA SER A 236 37.89 22.82 -12.90
C SER A 236 38.77 24.09 -13.18
N LYS A 237 38.14 25.24 -13.44
CA LYS A 237 38.81 26.48 -13.82
C LYS A 237 39.22 27.34 -12.61
N VAL A 238 38.67 27.06 -11.43
CA VAL A 238 38.95 27.85 -10.24
C VAL A 238 39.76 26.97 -9.27
N VAL A 239 41.04 26.88 -9.49
CA VAL A 239 42.02 26.28 -8.57
C VAL A 239 42.52 27.38 -7.66
N ASP A 240 41.76 27.68 -6.58
CA ASP A 240 42.31 28.42 -5.47
C ASP A 240 43.26 27.49 -4.69
N LYS A 241 44.51 27.96 -4.49
CA LYS A 241 45.53 27.20 -3.75
C LYS A 241 45.03 26.93 -2.33
N GLY A 242 44.53 25.71 -2.11
CA GLY A 242 44.06 25.25 -0.81
C GLY A 242 42.65 24.64 -0.77
N THR A 243 41.91 24.67 -1.87
CA THR A 243 40.57 24.10 -2.01
C THR A 243 40.53 23.06 -3.15
N GLU A 244 41.55 22.20 -3.19
CA GLU A 244 41.48 21.08 -4.15
C GLU A 244 40.47 20.08 -3.64
N LEU A 245 39.47 19.78 -4.46
CA LEU A 245 38.54 18.68 -4.24
C LEU A 245 39.34 17.35 -4.24
N ASP A 246 39.30 16.65 -3.10
CA ASP A 246 39.92 15.33 -2.99
C ASP A 246 39.03 14.28 -3.62
N GLU A 247 39.05 14.24 -4.96
CA GLU A 247 38.28 13.25 -5.73
C GLU A 247 38.66 11.80 -5.39
N SER A 248 39.93 11.57 -4.98
CA SER A 248 40.42 10.24 -4.67
C SER A 248 39.72 9.68 -3.44
N SER A 249 39.63 10.46 -2.37
CA SER A 249 38.91 10.09 -1.16
C SER A 249 37.40 9.92 -1.40
N LEU A 250 36.76 10.80 -2.17
CA LEU A 250 35.35 10.68 -2.52
C LEU A 250 35.03 9.43 -3.34
N ARG A 251 35.88 9.09 -4.30
CA ARG A 251 35.78 7.85 -5.09
C ARG A 251 35.92 6.61 -4.20
N GLU A 252 36.87 6.64 -3.27
CA GLU A 252 37.11 5.54 -2.34
C GLU A 252 35.91 5.33 -1.41
N ILE A 253 35.34 6.41 -0.84
CA ILE A 253 34.12 6.36 -0.01
C ILE A 253 32.97 5.72 -0.77
N ALA A 254 32.71 6.17 -2.01
CA ALA A 254 31.66 5.65 -2.85
C ALA A 254 31.88 4.16 -3.18
N TYR A 255 33.10 3.80 -3.62
CA TYR A 255 33.44 2.44 -3.96
C TYR A 255 33.30 1.46 -2.80
N GLN A 256 33.77 1.82 -1.60
CA GLN A 256 33.71 0.98 -0.40
C GLN A 256 32.28 0.65 0.02
N THR A 257 31.35 1.60 -0.19
CA THR A 257 29.94 1.45 0.20
C THR A 257 29.04 0.91 -0.92
N GLY A 258 29.59 0.66 -2.12
CA GLY A 258 28.82 0.20 -3.27
C GLY A 258 27.99 1.29 -3.95
N GLY A 259 28.27 2.56 -3.66
CA GLY A 259 27.74 3.73 -4.34
C GLY A 259 28.57 4.14 -5.57
N ALA A 260 28.42 5.40 -6.00
CA ALA A 260 29.15 5.95 -7.13
C ALA A 260 29.62 7.39 -6.84
N TYR A 261 30.71 7.79 -7.51
CA TYR A 261 31.20 9.15 -7.49
C TYR A 261 30.84 9.87 -8.78
N PHE A 262 30.35 11.11 -8.66
CA PHE A 262 30.01 11.98 -9.76
C PHE A 262 30.71 13.33 -9.63
N ARG A 263 31.08 13.91 -10.77
CA ARG A 263 31.60 15.25 -10.84
C ARG A 263 30.60 16.18 -11.49
N ALA A 264 30.12 17.18 -10.79
CA ALA A 264 29.26 18.24 -11.31
C ALA A 264 30.08 19.52 -11.52
N GLN A 265 30.34 19.86 -12.79
CA GLN A 265 31.10 21.06 -13.17
C GLN A 265 30.19 22.23 -13.56
N GLN A 266 28.90 21.97 -13.72
CA GLN A 266 27.85 22.93 -14.10
C GLN A 266 26.56 22.55 -13.39
N ALA A 267 25.65 23.51 -13.23
CA ALA A 267 24.35 23.31 -12.55
C ALA A 267 23.49 22.22 -13.21
N GLU A 268 23.47 22.20 -14.54
CA GLU A 268 22.71 21.23 -15.33
C GLU A 268 23.19 19.80 -15.05
N ARG A 269 24.53 19.61 -14.95
CA ARG A 269 25.11 18.29 -14.65
C ARG A 269 24.74 17.81 -13.25
N LEU A 270 24.58 18.71 -12.29
CA LEU A 270 24.17 18.35 -10.94
C LEU A 270 22.75 17.74 -10.95
N ALA A 271 21.81 18.34 -11.68
CA ALA A 271 20.45 17.80 -11.83
C ALA A 271 20.45 16.42 -12.54
N GLU A 272 21.27 16.26 -13.61
CA GLU A 272 21.43 14.97 -14.28
C GLU A 272 21.95 13.87 -13.35
N VAL A 273 22.94 14.20 -12.49
CA VAL A 273 23.49 13.26 -11.50
C VAL A 273 22.42 12.79 -10.52
N PHE A 274 21.60 13.69 -10.01
CA PHE A 274 20.50 13.29 -9.14
C PHE A 274 19.48 12.40 -9.85
N ALA A 275 19.18 12.66 -11.13
CA ALA A 275 18.33 11.80 -11.94
C ALA A 275 18.96 10.41 -12.17
N GLU A 276 20.28 10.34 -12.37
CA GLU A 276 21.03 9.10 -12.52
C GLU A 276 21.00 8.27 -11.24
N ILE A 277 21.24 8.87 -10.06
CA ILE A 277 21.09 8.22 -8.76
C ILE A 277 19.66 7.70 -8.57
N SER A 278 18.66 8.50 -8.98
CA SER A 278 17.25 8.08 -8.95
C SER A 278 17.01 6.81 -9.75
N GLN A 279 17.62 6.67 -10.92
CA GLN A 279 17.49 5.48 -11.76
C GLN A 279 18.19 4.26 -11.16
N LEU A 280 19.36 4.44 -10.56
CA LEU A 280 20.15 3.36 -9.94
C LEU A 280 19.41 2.75 -8.74
N GLU A 281 18.62 3.55 -8.03
CA GLU A 281 17.90 3.14 -6.81
C GLU A 281 16.43 2.80 -7.03
N LYS A 282 15.90 2.98 -8.25
CA LYS A 282 14.52 2.55 -8.57
C LYS A 282 14.44 1.03 -8.46
N ARG A 283 13.72 0.54 -7.45
CA ARG A 283 13.29 -0.85 -7.38
C ARG A 283 12.05 -1.07 -8.24
N PRO A 284 11.90 -2.24 -8.87
CA PRO A 284 10.63 -2.60 -9.48
C PRO A 284 9.57 -2.64 -8.37
N ILE A 285 8.52 -1.86 -8.53
CA ILE A 285 7.37 -1.84 -7.64
C ILE A 285 6.78 -3.25 -7.64
N GLN A 286 6.91 -3.97 -6.55
CA GLN A 286 6.20 -5.23 -6.36
C GLN A 286 4.74 -4.89 -6.09
N ALA A 287 3.92 -5.02 -7.11
CA ALA A 287 2.47 -4.92 -6.95
C ALA A 287 2.00 -6.14 -6.17
N THR A 288 1.80 -6.01 -4.88
CA THR A 288 1.15 -7.05 -4.08
C THR A 288 -0.36 -6.94 -4.33
N THR A 289 -0.89 -7.93 -5.02
CA THR A 289 -2.33 -8.01 -5.28
C THR A 289 -3.01 -8.58 -4.04
N PHE A 290 -3.68 -7.76 -3.27
CA PHE A 290 -4.56 -8.24 -2.20
C PHE A 290 -5.96 -8.49 -2.76
N ARG A 291 -6.47 -9.71 -2.57
CA ARG A 291 -7.88 -10.02 -2.84
C ARG A 291 -8.69 -9.62 -1.61
N LYS A 292 -9.41 -8.52 -1.72
CA LYS A 292 -10.43 -8.15 -0.75
C LYS A 292 -11.70 -8.92 -1.08
N THR A 293 -12.09 -9.87 -0.22
CA THR A 293 -13.32 -10.63 -0.37
C THR A 293 -14.44 -9.97 0.43
N GLU A 294 -15.56 -9.70 -0.23
CA GLU A 294 -16.78 -9.23 0.42
C GLU A 294 -17.82 -10.33 0.46
N ASP A 295 -18.31 -10.63 1.66
CA ASP A 295 -19.38 -11.62 1.87
C ASP A 295 -20.73 -11.11 1.39
N LYS A 296 -21.40 -11.86 0.51
CA LYS A 296 -22.74 -11.54 -0.01
C LYS A 296 -23.86 -12.36 0.64
N TYR A 297 -23.51 -13.24 1.59
CA TYR A 297 -24.49 -14.09 2.28
C TYR A 297 -25.65 -13.32 2.98
N PRO A 298 -25.46 -12.07 3.52
CA PRO A 298 -26.55 -11.40 4.22
C PRO A 298 -27.76 -11.13 3.33
N ILE A 299 -27.54 -10.87 2.03
CA ILE A 299 -28.60 -10.61 1.05
C ILE A 299 -29.46 -11.85 0.87
N PHE A 300 -28.82 -13.02 0.67
CA PHE A 300 -29.52 -14.29 0.50
C PHE A 300 -30.29 -14.68 1.75
N LEU A 301 -29.72 -14.43 2.94
CA LEU A 301 -30.36 -14.69 4.23
C LEU A 301 -31.59 -13.80 4.44
N GLN A 302 -31.49 -12.49 4.13
CA GLN A 302 -32.61 -11.55 4.24
C GLN A 302 -33.77 -11.97 3.31
N ILE A 303 -33.49 -12.28 2.04
CA ILE A 303 -34.49 -12.73 1.09
C ILE A 303 -35.17 -14.03 1.60
N ALA A 304 -34.37 -14.98 2.10
CA ALA A 304 -34.88 -16.24 2.63
C ALA A 304 -35.82 -16.00 3.83
N MET A 305 -35.45 -15.11 4.75
CA MET A 305 -36.30 -14.79 5.92
C MET A 305 -37.61 -14.12 5.52
N VAL A 306 -37.57 -13.19 4.56
CA VAL A 306 -38.79 -12.54 4.06
C VAL A 306 -39.73 -13.56 3.38
N LEU A 307 -39.20 -14.44 2.54
CA LEU A 307 -39.99 -15.48 1.88
C LEU A 307 -40.60 -16.47 2.88
N LEU A 308 -39.85 -16.83 3.92
CA LEU A 308 -40.31 -17.70 5.00
C LEU A 308 -41.44 -17.02 5.81
N GLY A 309 -41.31 -15.72 6.11
CA GLY A 309 -42.35 -14.93 6.78
C GLY A 309 -43.63 -14.85 5.95
N ILE A 310 -43.52 -14.59 4.64
CA ILE A 310 -44.64 -14.54 3.72
C ILE A 310 -45.34 -15.91 3.66
N SER A 311 -44.56 -17.00 3.54
CA SER A 311 -45.11 -18.36 3.53
C SER A 311 -45.86 -18.68 4.82
N PHE A 312 -45.32 -18.28 5.99
CA PHE A 312 -45.95 -18.49 7.26
C PHE A 312 -47.28 -17.73 7.38
N LEU A 313 -47.32 -16.46 6.97
CA LEU A 313 -48.52 -15.63 6.92
C LEU A 313 -49.60 -16.24 6.01
N MET A 314 -49.19 -16.71 4.83
CA MET A 314 -50.10 -17.42 3.90
C MET A 314 -50.67 -18.70 4.55
N MET A 315 -49.85 -19.41 5.31
CA MET A 315 -50.28 -20.64 5.99
C MET A 315 -51.30 -20.36 7.09
N LEU A 316 -51.11 -19.27 7.86
CA LEU A 316 -52.05 -18.82 8.86
C LEU A 316 -53.39 -18.36 8.29
N THR A 317 -53.34 -17.61 7.18
CA THR A 317 -54.57 -17.02 6.58
C THR A 317 -55.40 -18.03 5.81
N PHE A 318 -54.75 -18.99 5.10
CA PHE A 318 -55.47 -19.92 4.18
C PHE A 318 -55.70 -21.32 4.76
N ILE A 319 -54.95 -21.74 5.80
CA ILE A 319 -55.14 -23.05 6.42
C ILE A 319 -55.97 -22.97 7.72
N TYR A 320 -56.00 -21.81 8.37
CA TYR A 320 -56.69 -21.63 9.67
C TYR A 320 -58.11 -21.08 9.54
N ASN A 321 -58.75 -21.09 8.36
CA ASN A 321 -60.17 -20.81 8.23
C ASN A 321 -60.96 -22.13 8.05
N PRO A 322 -61.18 -22.91 9.12
CA PRO A 322 -62.00 -24.15 9.05
C PRO A 322 -63.48 -23.88 9.09
N LEU A 323 -63.93 -22.60 9.12
CA LEU A 323 -65.34 -22.26 9.39
C LEU A 323 -66.14 -21.83 8.16
N GLU A 324 -65.54 -21.86 6.96
CA GLU A 324 -66.28 -21.64 5.69
C GLU A 324 -66.28 -22.87 4.79
N GLN A 325 -66.60 -24.03 5.32
CA GLN A 325 -66.99 -25.21 4.55
C GLN A 325 -68.35 -25.74 4.99
#